data_d630c15b7c66a3fd62f36f8a3c4ff4e0
#
_entry.id   d630c15b7c66a3fd62f36f8a3c4ff4e0
#
_cell.length_a   1.000
_cell.length_b   1.000
_cell.length_c   1.000
_cell.angle_alpha   90.00
_cell.angle_beta   90.00
_cell.angle_gamma   90.00
#
_symmetry.space_group_name_H-M   'P 1'
#
loop_
_entity.id
_entity.type
_entity.pdbx_description
1 polymer ?
#
loop_
_entity_poly.entity_id
_entity_poly.type
_entity_poly.pdbx_seq_one_letter_code
_entity_poly.pdbx_strand_id
1 'polypeptide(L)'
;MVRLDDSHIDRFPHQMSGGQRQRIGIARALALSPKLIVADEPVSALDVSIQAQILNLMKELQKRLALTIVLISHDVGVVGYFCEQVIVMYLGQIMEAGPSRHVIRQPSHPYTQALVSAIPSLLPARPSKRIVLTGDVPSPLYPPSGCPFHTRCPVKIGMICETVQPPAYATAGGGWAACHLHAGKPTVPAIRAGE
;
A
#
# COMPACT_ATOMS: atom_id res chain seq x y z
N MET A 1 16.84 7.60 -20.91
CA MET A 1 16.27 7.77 -19.57
C MET A 1 15.48 6.53 -19.14
N VAL A 2 14.44 6.12 -19.85
CA VAL A 2 13.57 4.97 -19.50
C VAL A 2 13.97 3.64 -20.15
N ARG A 3 15.18 3.54 -20.71
CA ARG A 3 15.72 2.34 -21.35
C ARG A 3 14.88 1.83 -22.54
N LEU A 4 14.38 2.76 -23.34
CA LEU A 4 13.82 2.54 -24.68
C LEU A 4 14.77 3.14 -25.71
N ASP A 5 14.87 2.54 -26.86
CA ASP A 5 15.62 3.06 -28.02
C ASP A 5 14.69 3.82 -28.98
N ASP A 6 15.30 4.51 -29.93
CA ASP A 6 14.57 5.38 -30.87
C ASP A 6 13.65 4.60 -31.82
N SER A 7 13.87 3.30 -32.00
CA SER A 7 13.00 2.46 -32.84
C SER A 7 11.58 2.32 -32.30
N HIS A 8 11.34 2.75 -31.06
CA HIS A 8 10.01 2.74 -30.45
C HIS A 8 9.16 3.97 -30.75
N ILE A 9 9.76 5.05 -31.34
CA ILE A 9 9.08 6.33 -31.57
C ILE A 9 7.90 6.18 -32.51
N ASP A 10 8.04 5.38 -33.57
CA ASP A 10 7.04 5.19 -34.62
C ASP A 10 6.11 4.00 -34.36
N ARG A 11 6.20 3.34 -33.20
CA ARG A 11 5.38 2.18 -32.87
C ARG A 11 4.05 2.57 -32.23
N PHE A 12 3.01 1.89 -32.65
CA PHE A 12 1.70 1.98 -32.01
C PHE A 12 1.66 1.17 -30.69
N PRO A 13 0.81 1.56 -29.71
CA PRO A 13 0.71 0.87 -28.41
C PRO A 13 0.46 -0.64 -28.50
N HIS A 14 -0.29 -1.12 -29.50
CA HIS A 14 -0.54 -2.54 -29.71
C HIS A 14 0.66 -3.34 -30.20
N GLN A 15 1.69 -2.66 -30.70
CA GLN A 15 2.96 -3.25 -31.16
C GLN A 15 4.01 -3.32 -30.02
N MET A 16 3.65 -2.89 -28.81
CA MET A 16 4.55 -2.81 -27.66
C MET A 16 4.17 -3.81 -26.58
N SER A 17 5.19 -4.36 -25.90
CA SER A 17 4.97 -5.17 -24.71
C SER A 17 4.41 -4.34 -23.56
N GLY A 18 3.82 -5.00 -22.54
CA GLY A 18 3.34 -4.33 -21.31
C GLY A 18 4.42 -3.49 -20.64
N GLY A 19 5.62 -4.03 -20.50
CA GLY A 19 6.76 -3.32 -19.92
C GLY A 19 7.23 -2.13 -20.74
N GLN A 20 7.18 -2.20 -22.09
CA GLN A 20 7.50 -1.07 -22.96
C GLN A 20 6.45 0.05 -22.83
N ARG A 21 5.16 -0.31 -22.82
CA ARG A 21 4.08 0.68 -22.57
C ARG A 21 4.24 1.36 -21.22
N GLN A 22 4.60 0.61 -20.18
CA GLN A 22 4.82 1.17 -18.85
C GLN A 22 6.01 2.14 -18.81
N ARG A 23 7.11 1.83 -19.52
CA ARG A 23 8.26 2.74 -19.65
C ARG A 23 7.90 4.04 -20.36
N ILE A 24 7.03 4.00 -21.36
CA ILE A 24 6.49 5.20 -22.02
C ILE A 24 5.62 6.00 -21.04
N GLY A 25 4.76 5.34 -20.27
CA GLY A 25 3.97 6.00 -19.20
C GLY A 25 4.84 6.75 -18.21
N ILE A 26 5.95 6.14 -17.77
CA ILE A 26 6.94 6.77 -16.89
C ILE A 26 7.62 7.95 -17.61
N ALA A 27 8.04 7.80 -18.85
CA ALA A 27 8.64 8.89 -19.63
C ALA A 27 7.70 10.09 -19.76
N ARG A 28 6.42 9.82 -20.05
CA ARG A 28 5.37 10.85 -20.13
C ARG A 28 5.20 11.59 -18.80
N ALA A 29 5.15 10.86 -17.67
CA ALA A 29 5.03 11.47 -16.36
C ALA A 29 6.24 12.37 -16.01
N LEU A 30 7.42 12.05 -16.52
CA LEU A 30 8.66 12.79 -16.30
C LEU A 30 8.88 13.98 -17.24
N ALA A 31 8.10 14.09 -18.32
CA ALA A 31 8.33 15.08 -19.39
C ALA A 31 8.36 16.53 -18.88
N LEU A 32 7.59 16.85 -17.84
CA LEU A 32 7.50 18.18 -17.24
C LEU A 32 8.41 18.35 -15.99
N SER A 33 9.34 17.43 -15.78
CA SER A 33 10.26 17.47 -14.63
C SER A 33 9.53 17.65 -13.28
N PRO A 34 8.53 16.81 -12.94
CA PRO A 34 7.76 16.96 -11.71
C PRO A 34 8.62 16.71 -10.47
N LYS A 35 8.20 17.23 -9.33
CA LYS A 35 8.77 16.91 -8.01
C LYS A 35 8.05 15.72 -7.35
N LEU A 36 6.82 15.47 -7.72
CA LEU A 36 5.95 14.42 -7.19
C LEU A 36 5.32 13.63 -8.34
N ILE A 37 5.34 12.31 -8.22
CA ILE A 37 4.63 11.39 -9.11
C ILE A 37 3.67 10.53 -8.27
N VAL A 38 2.41 10.44 -8.69
CA VAL A 38 1.46 9.46 -8.18
C VAL A 38 1.44 8.29 -9.16
N ALA A 39 1.86 7.13 -8.69
CA ALA A 39 1.89 5.88 -9.46
C ALA A 39 0.78 4.96 -8.95
N ASP A 40 -0.33 4.92 -9.68
CA ASP A 40 -1.49 4.11 -9.37
C ASP A 40 -1.36 2.76 -10.10
N GLU A 41 -1.23 1.67 -9.33
CA GLU A 41 -1.09 0.29 -9.81
C GLU A 41 -0.04 0.12 -10.94
N PRO A 42 1.18 0.68 -10.80
CA PRO A 42 2.10 0.82 -11.94
C PRO A 42 2.64 -0.50 -12.48
N VAL A 43 2.43 -1.61 -11.79
CA VAL A 43 2.98 -2.93 -12.16
C VAL A 43 1.96 -4.07 -12.11
N SER A 44 0.69 -3.80 -11.79
CA SER A 44 -0.35 -4.82 -11.54
C SER A 44 -0.64 -5.72 -12.77
N ALA A 45 -0.50 -5.20 -13.98
CA ALA A 45 -0.77 -5.92 -15.24
C ALA A 45 0.48 -6.55 -15.87
N LEU A 46 1.60 -6.63 -15.14
CA LEU A 46 2.87 -7.11 -15.65
C LEU A 46 3.25 -8.45 -14.98
N ASP A 47 4.00 -9.28 -15.67
CA ASP A 47 4.63 -10.46 -15.08
C ASP A 47 5.71 -10.07 -14.05
N VAL A 48 6.00 -10.99 -13.11
CA VAL A 48 6.88 -10.73 -11.95
C VAL A 48 8.27 -10.24 -12.38
N SER A 49 8.81 -10.74 -13.48
CA SER A 49 10.14 -10.36 -13.95
C SER A 49 10.18 -8.93 -14.48
N ILE A 50 9.17 -8.53 -15.21
CA ILE A 50 8.99 -7.18 -15.74
C ILE A 50 8.62 -6.21 -14.62
N GLN A 51 7.78 -6.62 -13.63
CA GLN A 51 7.51 -5.82 -12.44
C GLN A 51 8.80 -5.40 -11.73
N ALA A 52 9.71 -6.36 -11.48
CA ALA A 52 10.99 -6.07 -10.83
C ALA A 52 11.83 -5.06 -11.64
N GLN A 53 11.86 -5.18 -12.97
CA GLN A 53 12.58 -4.24 -13.83
C GLN A 53 11.99 -2.82 -13.77
N ILE A 54 10.67 -2.68 -13.78
CA ILE A 54 9.99 -1.38 -13.70
C ILE A 54 10.21 -0.75 -12.32
N LEU A 55 10.07 -1.49 -11.23
CA LEU A 55 10.32 -0.98 -9.88
C LEU A 55 11.77 -0.52 -9.70
N ASN A 56 12.74 -1.28 -10.22
CA ASN A 56 14.15 -0.88 -10.20
C ASN A 56 14.39 0.39 -11.02
N LEU A 57 13.78 0.51 -12.19
CA LEU A 57 13.84 1.73 -13.00
C LEU A 57 13.26 2.93 -12.25
N MET A 58 12.09 2.76 -11.61
CA MET A 58 11.46 3.83 -10.81
C MET A 58 12.34 4.26 -9.63
N LYS A 59 12.98 3.33 -8.91
CA LYS A 59 13.94 3.64 -7.83
C LYS A 59 15.18 4.40 -8.35
N GLU A 60 15.72 3.98 -9.49
CA GLU A 60 16.85 4.67 -10.12
C GLU A 60 16.46 6.12 -10.47
N LEU A 61 15.29 6.31 -11.10
CA LEU A 61 14.79 7.63 -11.48
C LEU A 61 14.47 8.49 -10.25
N GLN A 62 13.86 7.92 -9.20
CA GLN A 62 13.59 8.59 -7.94
C GLN A 62 14.88 9.17 -7.34
N LYS A 63 15.92 8.35 -7.24
CA LYS A 63 17.22 8.78 -6.68
C LYS A 63 17.91 9.83 -7.55
N ARG A 64 17.93 9.60 -8.88
CA ARG A 64 18.65 10.48 -9.82
C ARG A 64 18.01 11.85 -9.98
N LEU A 65 16.67 11.91 -9.91
CA LEU A 65 15.89 13.12 -10.14
C LEU A 65 15.33 13.71 -8.83
N ALA A 66 15.70 13.16 -7.67
CA ALA A 66 15.20 13.55 -6.35
C ALA A 66 13.65 13.62 -6.29
N LEU A 67 12.98 12.63 -6.87
CA LEU A 67 11.53 12.58 -6.96
C LEU A 67 10.90 12.09 -5.65
N THR A 68 9.76 12.67 -5.29
CA THR A 68 8.81 12.04 -4.37
C THR A 68 7.87 11.16 -5.17
N ILE A 69 7.67 9.90 -4.76
CA ILE A 69 6.75 8.98 -5.42
C ILE A 69 5.72 8.49 -4.40
N VAL A 70 4.45 8.71 -4.69
CA VAL A 70 3.32 8.07 -4.00
C VAL A 70 2.92 6.85 -4.82
N LEU A 71 3.13 5.66 -4.26
CA LEU A 71 2.79 4.39 -4.90
C LEU A 71 1.48 3.87 -4.32
N ILE A 72 0.49 3.61 -5.18
CA ILE A 72 -0.75 2.91 -4.83
C ILE A 72 -0.64 1.49 -5.36
N SER A 73 -0.84 0.50 -4.50
CA SER A 73 -0.78 -0.92 -4.88
C SER A 73 -1.55 -1.78 -3.89
N HIS A 74 -2.15 -2.87 -4.38
CA HIS A 74 -2.71 -3.93 -3.55
C HIS A 74 -1.67 -5.02 -3.22
N ASP A 75 -0.48 -4.99 -3.82
CA ASP A 75 0.59 -5.94 -3.55
C ASP A 75 1.52 -5.42 -2.44
N VAL A 76 1.35 -5.99 -1.24
CA VAL A 76 2.14 -5.63 -0.05
C VAL A 76 3.64 -5.94 -0.24
N GLY A 77 3.99 -6.92 -1.07
CA GLY A 77 5.38 -7.25 -1.40
C GLY A 77 6.03 -6.13 -2.21
N VAL A 78 5.31 -5.60 -3.22
CA VAL A 78 5.74 -4.43 -4.01
C VAL A 78 5.92 -3.21 -3.12
N VAL A 79 4.93 -2.93 -2.25
CA VAL A 79 4.99 -1.81 -1.29
C VAL A 79 6.19 -1.96 -0.36
N GLY A 80 6.39 -3.14 0.22
CA GLY A 80 7.51 -3.43 1.12
C GLY A 80 8.89 -3.30 0.49
N TYR A 81 8.98 -3.60 -0.81
CA TYR A 81 10.20 -3.45 -1.58
C TYR A 81 10.49 -1.98 -1.95
N PHE A 82 9.44 -1.23 -2.31
CA PHE A 82 9.61 0.08 -2.93
C PHE A 82 9.54 1.24 -1.91
N CYS A 83 8.61 1.20 -0.95
CA CYS A 83 8.26 2.33 -0.11
C CYS A 83 9.01 2.35 1.23
N GLU A 84 9.41 3.54 1.68
CA GLU A 84 9.96 3.78 3.03
C GLU A 84 8.84 3.94 4.07
N GLN A 85 7.75 4.60 3.68
CA GLN A 85 6.55 4.81 4.50
C GLN A 85 5.35 4.14 3.84
N VAL A 86 4.45 3.62 4.63
CA VAL A 86 3.23 2.93 4.18
C VAL A 86 2.01 3.46 4.90
N ILE A 87 0.95 3.64 4.16
CA ILE A 87 -0.40 3.93 4.66
C ILE A 87 -1.31 2.78 4.22
N VAL A 88 -1.93 2.11 5.17
CA VAL A 88 -2.90 1.05 4.91
C VAL A 88 -4.31 1.61 5.02
N MET A 89 -5.09 1.48 3.96
CA MET A 89 -6.46 2.03 3.88
C MET A 89 -7.51 0.93 3.78
N TYR A 90 -8.66 1.15 4.40
CA TYR A 90 -9.84 0.31 4.28
C TYR A 90 -11.10 1.17 4.20
N LEU A 91 -11.93 1.00 3.17
CA LEU A 91 -13.13 1.80 2.90
C LEU A 91 -12.89 3.32 2.99
N GLY A 92 -11.80 3.80 2.37
CA GLY A 92 -11.45 5.22 2.35
C GLY A 92 -10.83 5.76 3.65
N GLN A 93 -10.72 4.95 4.70
CA GLN A 93 -10.13 5.35 5.99
C GLN A 93 -8.76 4.74 6.22
N ILE A 94 -7.87 5.49 6.88
CA ILE A 94 -6.52 5.01 7.20
C ILE A 94 -6.59 4.14 8.46
N MET A 95 -6.20 2.89 8.35
CA MET A 95 -6.18 1.92 9.43
C MET A 95 -4.84 1.89 10.17
N GLU A 96 -3.75 2.02 9.44
CA GLU A 96 -2.39 1.98 9.99
C GLU A 96 -1.46 2.78 9.09
N ALA A 97 -0.48 3.48 9.67
CA ALA A 97 0.57 4.15 8.93
C ALA A 97 1.90 4.12 9.68
N GLY A 98 3.01 4.13 8.94
CA GLY A 98 4.34 4.17 9.54
C GLY A 98 5.43 3.65 8.62
N PRO A 99 6.64 3.48 9.15
CA PRO A 99 7.77 2.93 8.40
C PRO A 99 7.42 1.55 7.82
N SER A 100 7.63 1.37 6.52
CA SER A 100 7.28 0.15 5.76
C SER A 100 7.81 -1.11 6.43
N ARG A 101 9.07 -1.08 6.87
CA ARG A 101 9.71 -2.20 7.58
C ARG A 101 8.93 -2.62 8.83
N HIS A 102 8.35 -1.64 9.56
CA HIS A 102 7.60 -1.93 10.78
C HIS A 102 6.20 -2.44 10.46
N VAL A 103 5.44 -1.70 9.65
CA VAL A 103 4.07 -2.05 9.26
C VAL A 103 3.97 -3.46 8.65
N ILE A 104 4.98 -3.87 7.86
CA ILE A 104 4.98 -5.20 7.22
C ILE A 104 5.47 -6.31 8.16
N ARG A 105 6.47 -6.03 9.01
CA ARG A 105 7.03 -7.09 9.87
C ARG A 105 6.28 -7.29 11.19
N GLN A 106 5.67 -6.22 11.70
CA GLN A 106 4.99 -6.17 13.00
C GLN A 106 3.71 -5.33 12.87
N PRO A 107 2.76 -5.75 12.00
CA PRO A 107 1.52 -5.01 11.79
C PRO A 107 0.74 -4.88 13.08
N SER A 108 0.26 -3.68 13.36
CA SER A 108 -0.47 -3.36 14.58
C SER A 108 -1.98 -3.44 14.42
N HIS A 109 -2.51 -3.10 13.22
CA HIS A 109 -3.94 -3.20 12.94
C HIS A 109 -4.32 -4.60 12.46
N PRO A 110 -5.42 -5.22 12.95
CA PRO A 110 -5.85 -6.56 12.54
C PRO A 110 -6.07 -6.72 11.02
N TYR A 111 -6.50 -5.68 10.32
CA TYR A 111 -6.62 -5.68 8.86
C TYR A 111 -5.24 -5.80 8.19
N THR A 112 -4.26 -5.02 8.65
CA THR A 112 -2.86 -5.10 8.14
C THR A 112 -2.26 -6.48 8.42
N GLN A 113 -2.54 -7.06 9.59
CA GLN A 113 -2.12 -8.44 9.93
C GLN A 113 -2.68 -9.45 8.94
N ALA A 114 -3.96 -9.33 8.59
CA ALA A 114 -4.58 -10.20 7.60
C ALA A 114 -3.94 -10.03 6.21
N LEU A 115 -3.74 -8.79 5.75
CA LEU A 115 -3.07 -8.52 4.47
C LEU A 115 -1.66 -9.12 4.42
N VAL A 116 -0.84 -8.86 5.44
CA VAL A 116 0.53 -9.37 5.51
C VAL A 116 0.55 -10.91 5.61
N SER A 117 -0.40 -11.52 6.33
CA SER A 117 -0.50 -12.98 6.45
C SER A 117 -0.82 -13.69 5.12
N ALA A 118 -1.35 -12.96 4.15
CA ALA A 118 -1.66 -13.48 2.81
C ALA A 118 -0.46 -13.46 1.85
N ILE A 119 0.65 -12.80 2.22
CA ILE A 119 1.87 -12.77 1.38
C ILE A 119 2.50 -14.17 1.40
N PRO A 120 2.75 -14.79 0.22
CA PRO A 120 3.45 -16.06 0.16
C PRO A 120 4.86 -15.93 0.75
N SER A 121 5.15 -16.68 1.82
CA SER A 121 6.51 -16.71 2.39
C SER A 121 7.37 -17.69 1.59
N LEU A 122 8.45 -17.20 1.01
CA LEU A 122 9.47 -18.04 0.39
C LEU A 122 10.40 -18.70 1.44
N LEU A 123 10.26 -18.33 2.71
CA LEU A 123 11.07 -18.89 3.80
C LEU A 123 10.26 -19.95 4.56
N PRO A 124 10.72 -21.23 4.57
CA PRO A 124 10.00 -22.32 5.24
C PRO A 124 9.97 -22.21 6.77
N ALA A 125 10.68 -21.24 7.35
CA ALA A 125 10.90 -21.15 8.80
C ALA A 125 9.79 -20.49 9.62
N ARG A 126 8.72 -19.94 9.01
CA ARG A 126 7.55 -19.41 9.75
C ARG A 126 6.27 -19.84 9.04
N PRO A 127 5.57 -20.88 9.53
CA PRO A 127 4.18 -21.11 9.18
C PRO A 127 3.36 -19.96 9.80
N SER A 128 3.27 -18.81 9.13
CA SER A 128 2.30 -17.80 9.51
C SER A 128 0.93 -18.40 9.18
N LYS A 129 0.14 -18.73 10.19
CA LYS A 129 -1.26 -19.10 9.96
C LYS A 129 -1.92 -17.96 9.18
N ARG A 130 -2.28 -18.22 7.92
CA ARG A 130 -3.03 -17.26 7.10
C ARG A 130 -4.30 -16.86 7.85
N ILE A 131 -4.48 -15.56 8.07
CA ILE A 131 -5.70 -15.02 8.67
C ILE A 131 -6.75 -14.94 7.56
N VAL A 132 -7.76 -15.80 7.64
CA VAL A 132 -8.89 -15.81 6.70
C VAL A 132 -9.93 -14.85 7.25
N LEU A 133 -10.20 -13.78 6.51
CA LEU A 133 -11.27 -12.84 6.85
C LEU A 133 -12.61 -13.43 6.38
N THR A 134 -13.58 -13.43 7.26
CA THR A 134 -14.96 -13.87 6.98
C THR A 134 -15.85 -12.68 6.65
N GLY A 135 -16.95 -12.94 5.92
CA GLY A 135 -17.92 -11.93 5.53
C GLY A 135 -17.49 -11.09 4.31
N ASP A 136 -18.47 -10.43 3.71
CA ASP A 136 -18.27 -9.57 2.54
C ASP A 136 -17.65 -8.22 2.91
N VAL A 137 -17.03 -7.58 1.94
CA VAL A 137 -16.55 -6.20 2.11
C VAL A 137 -17.76 -5.28 2.11
N PRO A 138 -17.99 -4.49 3.19
CA PRO A 138 -19.10 -3.53 3.21
C PRO A 138 -19.01 -2.51 2.09
N SER A 139 -20.17 -1.97 1.70
CA SER A 139 -20.21 -0.92 0.68
C SER A 139 -19.47 0.34 1.15
N PRO A 140 -18.59 0.92 0.35
CA PRO A 140 -17.94 2.20 0.67
C PRO A 140 -18.93 3.38 0.69
N LEU A 141 -20.11 3.24 0.06
CA LEU A 141 -21.16 4.26 0.09
C LEU A 141 -21.89 4.29 1.44
N TYR A 142 -21.93 3.17 2.16
CA TYR A 142 -22.55 3.03 3.47
C TYR A 142 -21.58 2.30 4.40
N PRO A 143 -20.50 2.97 4.82
CA PRO A 143 -19.50 2.33 5.68
C PRO A 143 -20.11 2.03 7.06
N PRO A 144 -19.70 0.93 7.67
CA PRO A 144 -20.11 0.61 9.03
C PRO A 144 -19.76 1.72 10.03
N SER A 145 -20.60 1.90 11.05
CA SER A 145 -20.31 2.81 12.18
C SER A 145 -19.10 2.34 12.98
N GLY A 146 -18.49 3.23 13.75
CA GLY A 146 -17.31 2.90 14.56
C GLY A 146 -16.07 2.57 13.70
N CYS A 147 -15.38 1.47 14.02
CA CYS A 147 -14.28 0.98 13.22
C CYS A 147 -14.82 0.35 11.92
N PRO A 148 -14.47 0.83 10.72
CA PRO A 148 -15.04 0.31 9.47
C PRO A 148 -14.69 -1.18 9.21
N PHE A 149 -13.68 -1.69 9.89
CA PHE A 149 -13.27 -3.09 9.77
C PHE A 149 -13.96 -4.02 10.78
N HIS A 150 -14.76 -3.49 11.73
CA HIS A 150 -15.32 -4.30 12.83
C HIS A 150 -16.14 -5.51 12.38
N THR A 151 -16.83 -5.42 11.24
CA THR A 151 -17.67 -6.50 10.68
C THR A 151 -16.88 -7.73 10.25
N ARG A 152 -15.59 -7.55 9.97
CA ARG A 152 -14.66 -8.59 9.50
C ARG A 152 -13.47 -8.82 10.43
N CYS A 153 -13.44 -8.11 11.57
CA CYS A 153 -12.32 -8.16 12.50
C CYS A 153 -12.36 -9.46 13.33
N PRO A 154 -11.34 -10.34 13.24
CA PRO A 154 -11.33 -11.60 14.01
C PRO A 154 -11.09 -11.39 15.50
N VAL A 155 -10.68 -10.19 15.92
CA VAL A 155 -10.34 -9.83 17.31
C VAL A 155 -11.15 -8.62 17.81
N LYS A 156 -12.38 -8.47 17.32
CA LYS A 156 -13.30 -7.42 17.77
C LYS A 156 -13.54 -7.49 19.28
N ILE A 157 -13.40 -6.35 19.99
CA ILE A 157 -13.51 -6.27 21.47
C ILE A 157 -14.88 -5.76 21.96
N GLY A 158 -15.95 -6.03 21.22
CA GLY A 158 -17.32 -5.70 21.60
C GLY A 158 -17.85 -4.43 20.95
N MET A 159 -18.86 -3.82 21.63
CA MET A 159 -19.64 -2.72 21.06
C MET A 159 -18.83 -1.45 20.78
N ILE A 160 -17.73 -1.21 21.48
CA ILE A 160 -16.88 -0.04 21.22
C ILE A 160 -16.37 -0.01 19.77
N CYS A 161 -16.06 -1.18 19.20
CA CYS A 161 -15.66 -1.28 17.80
C CYS A 161 -16.80 -0.97 16.82
N GLU A 162 -18.05 -1.12 17.25
CA GLU A 162 -19.23 -0.91 16.42
C GLU A 162 -19.73 0.54 16.48
N THR A 163 -19.52 1.20 17.59
CA THR A 163 -20.15 2.49 17.88
C THR A 163 -19.18 3.67 17.87
N VAL A 164 -17.90 3.44 18.18
CA VAL A 164 -16.90 4.49 18.34
C VAL A 164 -15.79 4.32 17.32
N GLN A 165 -15.51 5.36 16.55
CA GLN A 165 -14.35 5.37 15.64
C GLN A 165 -13.06 5.40 16.47
N PRO A 166 -12.15 4.44 16.24
CA PRO A 166 -10.91 4.39 17.00
C PRO A 166 -10.01 5.59 16.66
N PRO A 167 -9.44 6.28 17.66
CA PRO A 167 -8.39 7.25 17.41
C PRO A 167 -7.13 6.55 16.88
N ALA A 168 -6.23 7.35 16.31
CA ALA A 168 -4.90 6.89 15.91
C ALA A 168 -4.00 6.78 17.16
N TYR A 169 -3.64 5.58 17.54
CA TYR A 169 -2.74 5.31 18.66
C TYR A 169 -1.33 5.06 18.15
N ALA A 170 -0.33 5.62 18.84
CA ALA A 170 1.07 5.38 18.54
C ALA A 170 1.41 3.88 18.63
N THR A 171 2.19 3.38 17.68
CA THR A 171 2.67 2.01 17.65
C THR A 171 4.19 1.96 17.83
N ALA A 172 4.74 0.81 18.22
CA ALA A 172 6.18 0.61 18.23
C ALA A 172 6.76 0.86 16.82
N GLY A 173 7.98 1.42 16.74
CA GLY A 173 8.65 1.68 15.46
C GLY A 173 8.24 2.98 14.74
N GLY A 174 7.56 3.91 15.42
CA GLY A 174 7.31 5.26 14.91
C GLY A 174 6.11 5.40 13.98
N GLY A 175 5.18 4.46 14.02
CA GLY A 175 3.91 4.51 13.29
C GLY A 175 2.70 4.71 14.21
N TRP A 176 1.51 4.53 13.66
CA TRP A 176 0.24 4.53 14.40
C TRP A 176 -0.79 3.59 13.76
N ALA A 177 -1.76 3.17 14.58
CA ALA A 177 -2.90 2.36 14.14
C ALA A 177 -4.21 2.87 14.73
N ALA A 178 -5.25 2.95 13.91
CA ALA A 178 -6.61 3.30 14.33
C ALA A 178 -7.33 2.04 14.82
N CYS A 179 -7.03 1.59 16.05
CA CYS A 179 -7.58 0.36 16.59
C CYS A 179 -7.72 0.42 18.11
N HIS A 180 -8.90 0.08 18.65
CA HIS A 180 -9.17 0.07 20.09
C HIS A 180 -8.32 -0.93 20.89
N LEU A 181 -7.70 -1.92 20.26
CA LEU A 181 -6.72 -2.81 20.90
C LEU A 181 -5.49 -2.05 21.45
N HIS A 182 -5.27 -0.82 20.99
CA HIS A 182 -4.19 0.05 21.45
C HIS A 182 -4.65 1.12 22.45
N ALA A 183 -5.88 1.03 22.97
CA ALA A 183 -6.38 1.96 23.98
C ALA A 183 -5.41 2.02 25.17
N GLY A 184 -5.16 3.24 25.68
CA GLY A 184 -4.17 3.50 26.73
C GLY A 184 -2.78 3.88 26.22
N LYS A 185 -2.48 3.76 24.93
CA LYS A 185 -1.29 4.34 24.30
C LYS A 185 -1.50 5.80 23.91
N PRO A 186 -0.45 6.60 23.77
CA PRO A 186 -0.57 7.97 23.28
C PRO A 186 -1.30 8.02 21.94
N THR A 187 -2.22 8.97 21.80
CA THR A 187 -2.84 9.28 20.52
C THR A 187 -1.94 10.21 19.70
N VAL A 188 -1.98 10.05 18.39
CA VAL A 188 -1.30 10.94 17.44
C VAL A 188 -2.33 11.64 16.56
N PRO A 189 -2.05 12.84 16.04
CA PRO A 189 -2.91 13.46 15.05
C PRO A 189 -3.11 12.52 13.87
N ALA A 190 -4.33 12.05 13.65
CA ALA A 190 -4.64 11.26 12.46
C ALA A 190 -4.66 12.17 11.24
N ILE A 191 -4.02 11.76 10.17
CA ILE A 191 -4.24 12.38 8.86
C ILE A 191 -5.65 11.99 8.42
N ARG A 192 -6.60 12.93 8.50
CA ARG A 192 -7.95 12.72 7.97
C ARG A 192 -7.91 12.97 6.47
N ALA A 193 -8.40 12.03 5.69
CA ALA A 193 -8.69 12.28 4.29
C ALA A 193 -9.86 13.28 4.23
N GLY A 194 -9.62 14.51 3.78
CA GLY A 194 -10.70 15.46 3.50
C GLY A 194 -10.74 16.77 4.31
N GLU A 195 -9.62 17.28 4.83
CA GLU A 195 -9.45 18.71 5.15
C GLU A 195 -8.51 19.36 4.17
#